data_24fc96a85e89065ad5306ec7d4f81daa
#
_entry.id   24fc96a85e89065ad5306ec7d4f81daa
#
_cell.length_a   1.000
_cell.length_b   1.000
_cell.length_c   1.000
_cell.angle_alpha   90.00
_cell.angle_beta   90.00
_cell.angle_gamma   90.00
#
_symmetry.space_group_name_H-M   'P 1'
#
loop_
_entity.id
_entity.type
_entity.pdbx_description
1 polymer ?
#
loop_
_entity_poly.entity_id
_entity_poly.type
_entity_poly.pdbx_seq_one_letter_code
_entity_poly.pdbx_strand_id
1 'polypeptide(L)'
;MHKELKALKAKYVYEEVEELPPGRKAVQCKWVLHIKWDKDGQISHFKGHLVAKGFMQIPGQDYTFTFAPVACWDSIHSILCIAALNNLELHHINVKNAYLNAPLKEEIYMVAPKKCSTRYWQLWKGLYGL
;
A
#
# COMPACT_ATOMS: atom_id res chain seq x y z
N MET A 1 -6.50 13.09 -3.55
CA MET A 1 -5.05 13.35 -3.46
C MET A 1 -4.64 13.93 -2.10
N HIS A 2 -5.10 15.14 -1.69
CA HIS A 2 -4.71 15.72 -0.39
C HIS A 2 -4.99 14.84 0.82
N LYS A 3 -6.14 14.16 0.88
CA LYS A 3 -6.46 13.22 1.98
C LYS A 3 -5.46 12.07 2.06
N GLU A 4 -5.02 11.55 0.92
CA GLU A 4 -4.04 10.46 0.85
C GLU A 4 -2.66 10.92 1.35
N LEU A 5 -2.17 12.05 0.86
CA LEU A 5 -0.88 12.61 1.31
C LEU A 5 -0.88 12.91 2.83
N LYS A 6 -1.98 13.46 3.35
CA LYS A 6 -2.14 13.65 4.81
C LYS A 6 -2.10 12.33 5.58
N ALA A 7 -2.73 11.27 5.06
CA ALA A 7 -2.72 9.95 5.69
C ALA A 7 -1.32 9.33 5.67
N LEU A 8 -0.58 9.45 4.57
CA LEU A 8 0.80 8.99 4.46
C LEU A 8 1.71 9.71 5.47
N LYS A 9 1.60 11.03 5.57
CA LYS A 9 2.37 11.85 6.51
C LYS A 9 2.01 11.55 7.96
N ALA A 10 0.73 11.43 8.30
CA ALA A 10 0.26 11.12 9.64
C ALA A 10 0.71 9.72 10.13
N LYS A 11 0.92 8.78 9.21
CA LYS A 11 1.41 7.43 9.52
C LYS A 11 2.93 7.30 9.47
N TYR A 12 3.66 8.38 9.21
CA TYR A 12 5.12 8.36 9.04
C TYR A 12 5.57 7.29 8.03
N VAL A 13 4.92 7.29 6.85
CA VAL A 13 5.21 6.32 5.79
C VAL A 13 6.52 6.65 5.08
N TYR A 14 6.86 7.94 5.02
CA TYR A 14 8.02 8.44 4.31
C TYR A 14 8.69 9.61 5.04
N GLU A 15 9.94 9.81 4.71
CA GLU A 15 10.72 11.00 5.03
C GLU A 15 11.14 11.69 3.74
N GLU A 16 11.13 13.01 3.75
CA GLU A 16 11.49 13.83 2.60
C GLU A 16 13.01 13.96 2.51
N VAL A 17 13.60 13.61 1.37
CA VAL A 17 15.05 13.72 1.11
C VAL A 17 15.30 14.50 -0.18
N GLU A 18 16.34 15.32 -0.17
CA GLU A 18 16.68 16.14 -1.35
C GLU A 18 17.50 15.35 -2.37
N GLU A 19 18.39 14.50 -1.90
CA GLU A 19 19.32 13.74 -2.74
C GLU A 19 19.25 12.24 -2.41
N LEU A 20 19.54 11.42 -3.42
CA LEU A 20 19.66 9.98 -3.25
C LEU A 20 21.06 9.60 -2.78
N PRO A 21 21.20 8.63 -1.87
CA PRO A 21 22.50 8.05 -1.55
C PRO A 21 23.19 7.47 -2.79
N PRO A 22 24.53 7.48 -2.83
CA PRO A 22 25.28 6.89 -3.94
C PRO A 22 24.89 5.44 -4.21
N GLY A 23 24.65 5.10 -5.48
CA GLY A 23 24.29 3.75 -5.91
C GLY A 23 22.83 3.37 -5.74
N ARG A 24 21.99 4.23 -5.13
CA ARG A 24 20.55 3.99 -5.00
C ARG A 24 19.76 4.57 -6.17
N LYS A 25 18.67 3.88 -6.54
CA LYS A 25 17.72 4.34 -7.55
C LYS A 25 16.36 4.55 -6.91
N ALA A 26 15.67 5.64 -7.28
CA ALA A 26 14.33 5.89 -6.80
C ALA A 26 13.29 5.20 -7.68
N VAL A 27 12.37 4.50 -7.04
CA VAL A 27 11.18 3.94 -7.68
C VAL A 27 10.23 5.09 -8.06
N GLN A 28 9.65 5.06 -9.23
CA GLN A 28 8.64 6.05 -9.62
C GLN A 28 7.31 5.78 -8.92
N CYS A 29 6.47 6.80 -8.85
CA CYS A 29 5.09 6.67 -8.38
C CYS A 29 4.08 7.09 -9.46
N LYS A 30 2.82 6.68 -9.24
CA LYS A 30 1.67 7.15 -10.01
C LYS A 30 0.45 7.31 -9.13
N TRP A 31 -0.46 8.19 -9.54
CA TRP A 31 -1.79 8.27 -8.95
C TRP A 31 -2.73 7.30 -9.65
N VAL A 32 -3.42 6.48 -8.87
CA VAL A 32 -4.52 5.64 -9.35
C VAL A 32 -5.81 6.25 -8.83
N LEU A 33 -6.66 6.67 -9.75
CA LEU A 33 -7.94 7.32 -9.45
C LEU A 33 -9.07 6.33 -9.65
N HIS A 34 -9.96 6.25 -8.65
CA HIS A 34 -11.16 5.44 -8.70
C HIS A 34 -12.38 6.32 -8.47
N ILE A 35 -13.42 6.08 -9.25
CA ILE A 35 -14.75 6.63 -9.04
C ILE A 35 -15.54 5.62 -8.18
N LYS A 36 -16.11 6.08 -7.09
CA LYS A 36 -17.03 5.30 -6.27
C LYS A 36 -18.44 5.72 -6.57
N TRP A 37 -19.27 4.74 -6.85
CA TRP A 37 -20.69 4.90 -7.13
C TRP A 37 -21.49 4.57 -5.87
N ASP A 38 -22.62 5.19 -5.68
CA ASP A 38 -23.58 4.83 -4.64
C ASP A 38 -24.55 3.75 -5.17
N LYS A 39 -25.53 3.42 -4.32
CA LYS A 39 -26.56 2.41 -4.65
C LYS A 39 -27.47 2.82 -5.79
N ASP A 40 -27.59 4.13 -6.03
CA ASP A 40 -28.47 4.72 -7.03
C ASP A 40 -27.74 4.96 -8.36
N GLY A 41 -26.50 4.49 -8.48
CA GLY A 41 -25.69 4.64 -9.69
C GLY A 41 -25.15 6.06 -9.88
N GLN A 42 -25.18 6.91 -8.85
CA GLN A 42 -24.58 8.24 -8.89
C GLN A 42 -23.14 8.21 -8.38
N ILE A 43 -22.34 9.20 -8.80
CA ILE A 43 -20.95 9.31 -8.33
C ILE A 43 -20.97 9.75 -6.86
N SER A 44 -20.58 8.85 -5.96
CA SER A 44 -20.48 9.13 -4.53
C SER A 44 -19.24 9.97 -4.23
N HIS A 45 -18.06 9.52 -4.66
CA HIS A 45 -16.83 10.26 -4.47
C HIS A 45 -15.67 9.73 -5.33
N PHE A 46 -14.66 10.58 -5.50
CA PHE A 46 -13.41 10.22 -6.15
C PHE A 46 -12.39 9.79 -5.10
N LYS A 47 -11.78 8.62 -5.31
CA LYS A 47 -10.72 8.09 -4.47
C LYS A 47 -9.40 8.06 -5.25
N GLY A 48 -8.36 8.62 -4.70
CA GLY A 48 -7.02 8.57 -5.29
C GLY A 48 -6.05 7.89 -4.36
N HIS A 49 -5.31 6.91 -4.88
CA HIS A 49 -4.21 6.25 -4.19
C HIS A 49 -2.89 6.59 -4.85
N LEU A 50 -1.89 6.86 -4.04
CA LEU A 50 -0.52 6.95 -4.51
C LEU A 50 0.06 5.52 -4.54
N VAL A 51 0.58 5.12 -5.70
CA VAL A 51 1.07 3.77 -5.95
C VAL A 51 2.52 3.85 -6.43
N ALA A 52 3.41 3.11 -5.79
CA ALA A 52 4.77 2.93 -6.27
C ALA A 52 4.79 2.00 -7.49
N LYS A 53 5.73 2.21 -8.40
CA LYS A 53 5.94 1.32 -9.53
C LYS A 53 6.92 0.22 -9.13
N GLY A 54 6.48 -0.74 -8.31
CA GLY A 54 7.30 -1.79 -7.74
C GLY A 54 8.05 -2.66 -8.76
N PHE A 55 7.56 -2.74 -10.00
CA PHE A 55 8.28 -3.41 -11.08
C PHE A 55 9.64 -2.77 -11.44
N MET A 56 9.93 -1.58 -10.91
CA MET A 56 11.22 -0.92 -11.06
C MET A 56 12.20 -1.26 -9.92
N GLN A 57 11.77 -1.99 -8.91
CA GLN A 57 12.60 -2.43 -7.80
C GLN A 57 13.62 -3.47 -8.26
N ILE A 58 14.79 -3.45 -7.65
CA ILE A 58 15.90 -4.34 -7.97
C ILE A 58 15.89 -5.51 -6.98
N PRO A 59 15.74 -6.77 -7.46
CA PRO A 59 15.83 -7.95 -6.60
C PRO A 59 17.17 -8.00 -5.85
N GLY A 60 17.12 -8.35 -4.56
CA GLY A 60 18.31 -8.43 -3.71
C GLY A 60 18.83 -7.08 -3.17
N GLN A 61 18.27 -5.95 -3.65
CA GLN A 61 18.59 -4.60 -3.16
C GLN A 61 17.37 -3.93 -2.53
N ASP A 62 16.26 -3.90 -3.24
CA ASP A 62 15.02 -3.23 -2.83
C ASP A 62 14.00 -4.21 -2.22
N TYR A 63 14.17 -5.49 -2.43
CA TYR A 63 13.37 -6.55 -1.81
C TYR A 63 14.10 -7.90 -1.86
N THR A 64 13.80 -8.74 -0.86
CA THR A 64 14.33 -10.12 -0.78
C THR A 64 13.27 -11.15 -1.14
N PHE A 65 12.01 -10.87 -0.79
CA PHE A 65 10.88 -11.78 -1.03
C PHE A 65 9.69 -11.01 -1.58
N THR A 66 9.03 -11.61 -2.58
CA THR A 66 7.81 -11.06 -3.21
C THR A 66 6.54 -11.81 -2.81
N PHE A 67 6.67 -12.90 -2.05
CA PHE A 67 5.53 -13.74 -1.72
C PHE A 67 4.76 -13.19 -0.53
N ALA A 68 3.49 -12.82 -0.77
CA ALA A 68 2.51 -12.58 0.28
C ALA A 68 1.55 -13.76 0.32
N PRO A 69 1.44 -14.50 1.44
CA PRO A 69 0.49 -15.59 1.55
C PRO A 69 -0.93 -15.05 1.47
N VAL A 70 -1.71 -15.59 0.52
CA VAL A 70 -3.14 -15.30 0.38
C VAL A 70 -3.89 -16.57 0.73
N ALA A 71 -4.90 -16.48 1.57
CA ALA A 71 -5.74 -17.62 1.90
C ALA A 71 -6.44 -18.13 0.64
N CYS A 72 -6.34 -19.44 0.38
CA CYS A 72 -7.09 -20.07 -0.71
C CYS A 72 -8.56 -20.26 -0.32
N TRP A 73 -9.42 -20.42 -1.31
CA TRP A 73 -10.84 -20.63 -1.09
C TRP A 73 -11.14 -21.86 -0.23
N ASP A 74 -10.38 -22.95 -0.39
CA ASP A 74 -10.55 -24.17 0.40
C ASP A 74 -10.31 -23.93 1.88
N SER A 75 -9.30 -23.14 2.23
CA SER A 75 -9.04 -22.75 3.63
C SER A 75 -10.17 -21.91 4.19
N ILE A 76 -10.70 -20.96 3.41
CA ILE A 76 -11.84 -20.12 3.82
C ILE A 76 -13.07 -20.99 4.04
N HIS A 77 -13.42 -21.88 3.10
CA HIS A 77 -14.55 -22.78 3.21
C HIS A 77 -14.41 -23.74 4.41
N SER A 78 -13.21 -24.26 4.65
CA SER A 78 -12.94 -25.14 5.79
C SER A 78 -13.21 -24.42 7.12
N ILE A 79 -12.75 -23.17 7.27
CA ILE A 79 -13.02 -22.37 8.47
C ILE A 79 -14.52 -22.11 8.63
N LEU A 80 -15.23 -21.79 7.55
CA LEU A 80 -16.69 -21.56 7.59
C LEU A 80 -17.44 -22.84 8.01
N CYS A 81 -17.04 -23.99 7.46
CA CYS A 81 -17.64 -25.30 7.85
C CYS A 81 -17.38 -25.61 9.33
N ILE A 82 -16.14 -25.41 9.81
CA ILE A 82 -15.81 -25.65 11.23
C ILE A 82 -16.63 -24.74 12.13
N ALA A 83 -16.75 -23.48 11.77
CA ALA A 83 -17.54 -22.51 12.53
C ALA A 83 -19.03 -22.94 12.60
N ALA A 84 -19.60 -23.33 11.46
CA ALA A 84 -20.99 -23.79 11.40
C ALA A 84 -21.22 -25.06 12.23
N LEU A 85 -20.33 -26.07 12.15
CA LEU A 85 -20.42 -27.30 12.89
C LEU A 85 -20.32 -27.11 14.41
N ASN A 86 -19.54 -26.13 14.85
CA ASN A 86 -19.31 -25.85 16.27
C ASN A 86 -20.10 -24.64 16.78
N ASN A 87 -21.02 -24.11 15.98
CA ASN A 87 -21.85 -22.94 16.31
C ASN A 87 -21.03 -21.73 16.79
N LEU A 88 -19.89 -21.44 16.08
CA LEU A 88 -18.99 -20.32 16.38
C LEU A 88 -19.45 -19.06 15.68
N GLU A 89 -19.24 -17.92 16.33
CA GLU A 89 -19.44 -16.61 15.71
C GLU A 89 -18.33 -16.30 14.71
N LEU A 90 -18.70 -15.70 13.57
CA LEU A 90 -17.79 -15.28 12.53
C LEU A 90 -17.75 -13.77 12.44
N HIS A 91 -16.54 -13.21 12.48
CA HIS A 91 -16.31 -11.78 12.31
C HIS A 91 -15.47 -11.52 11.07
N HIS A 92 -15.97 -10.67 10.18
CA HIS A 92 -15.22 -10.19 9.01
C HIS A 92 -14.63 -8.82 9.29
N ILE A 93 -13.30 -8.73 9.27
CA ILE A 93 -12.57 -7.49 9.57
C ILE A 93 -11.82 -7.04 8.32
N ASN A 94 -11.96 -5.77 7.97
CA ASN A 94 -11.18 -5.13 6.92
C ASN A 94 -10.28 -4.03 7.51
N VAL A 95 -8.97 -4.22 7.40
CA VAL A 95 -8.00 -3.26 7.90
C VAL A 95 -7.79 -2.13 6.88
N LYS A 96 -8.20 -0.91 7.24
CA LYS A 96 -7.96 0.26 6.38
C LYS A 96 -6.48 0.56 6.29
N ASN A 97 -5.99 0.70 5.04
CA ASN A 97 -4.59 1.03 4.76
C ASN A 97 -3.60 0.06 5.44
N ALA A 98 -3.86 -1.24 5.37
CA ALA A 98 -3.03 -2.27 6.00
C ALA A 98 -1.54 -2.14 5.63
N TYR A 99 -1.23 -1.92 4.37
CA TYR A 99 0.14 -1.75 3.86
C TYR A 99 0.90 -0.60 4.55
N LEU A 100 0.21 0.51 4.86
CA LEU A 100 0.82 1.66 5.52
C LEU A 100 1.18 1.42 7.00
N ASN A 101 0.90 0.24 7.52
CA ASN A 101 1.29 -0.15 8.88
C ASN A 101 2.48 -1.12 8.88
N ALA A 102 2.81 -1.72 7.74
CA ALA A 102 3.91 -2.67 7.62
C ALA A 102 5.25 -1.90 7.49
N PRO A 103 6.19 -2.05 8.45
CA PRO A 103 7.51 -1.45 8.31
C PRO A 103 8.27 -2.13 7.17
N LEU A 104 9.03 -1.34 6.41
CA LEU A 104 9.98 -1.85 5.44
C LEU A 104 11.29 -2.20 6.15
N LYS A 105 11.90 -3.29 5.76
CA LYS A 105 13.22 -3.71 6.24
C LYS A 105 14.33 -3.14 5.37
N GLU A 106 14.03 -2.98 4.10
CA GLU A 106 14.93 -2.47 3.07
C GLU A 106 14.80 -0.96 2.93
N GLU A 107 15.88 -0.30 2.57
CA GLU A 107 15.89 1.12 2.24
C GLU A 107 15.33 1.32 0.83
N ILE A 108 14.14 1.83 0.72
CA ILE A 108 13.49 2.11 -0.56
C ILE A 108 13.32 3.61 -0.72
N TYR A 109 13.77 4.11 -1.88
CA TYR A 109 13.61 5.51 -2.27
C TYR A 109 12.59 5.63 -3.39
N MET A 110 11.73 6.63 -3.32
CA MET A 110 10.71 6.90 -4.31
C MET A 110 10.79 8.35 -4.79
N VAL A 111 10.54 8.57 -6.06
CA VAL A 111 10.37 9.92 -6.60
C VAL A 111 9.09 10.51 -6.03
N ALA A 112 9.18 11.67 -5.40
CA ALA A 112 8.03 12.36 -4.81
C ALA A 112 6.98 12.69 -5.89
N PRO A 113 5.68 12.63 -5.57
CA PRO A 113 4.64 13.00 -6.52
C PRO A 113 4.73 14.48 -6.87
N LYS A 114 4.39 14.83 -8.11
CA LYS A 114 4.36 16.22 -8.59
C LYS A 114 3.57 17.08 -7.59
N LYS A 115 4.08 18.27 -7.27
CA LYS A 115 3.59 19.26 -6.28
C LYS A 115 4.06 19.03 -4.83
N CYS A 116 4.98 18.13 -4.56
CA CYS A 116 5.70 18.09 -3.29
C CYS A 116 6.94 19.00 -3.37
N SER A 117 7.38 19.51 -2.22
CA SER A 117 8.53 20.43 -2.13
C SER A 117 9.86 19.74 -2.38
N THR A 118 9.95 18.46 -2.05
CA THR A 118 11.16 17.65 -2.20
C THR A 118 11.09 16.74 -3.42
N ARG A 119 12.27 16.34 -3.89
CA ARG A 119 12.40 15.51 -5.09
C ARG A 119 12.22 14.03 -4.81
N TYR A 120 12.64 13.55 -3.63
CA TYR A 120 12.63 12.14 -3.26
C TYR A 120 12.04 11.92 -1.88
N TRP A 121 11.54 10.71 -1.65
CA TRP A 121 11.05 10.21 -0.39
C TRP A 121 11.78 8.92 -0.05
N GLN A 122 12.31 8.82 1.14
CA GLN A 122 12.71 7.55 1.73
C GLN A 122 11.48 6.91 2.38
N LEU A 123 11.18 5.66 2.03
CA LEU A 123 10.01 4.96 2.54
C LEU A 123 10.37 4.13 3.78
N TRP A 124 9.63 4.33 4.85
CA TRP A 124 9.75 3.57 6.10
C TRP A 124 8.71 2.48 6.24
N LYS A 125 7.60 2.57 5.50
CA LYS A 125 6.50 1.62 5.53
C LYS A 125 6.04 1.28 4.13
N GLY A 126 5.39 0.12 4.03
CA GLY A 126 4.84 -0.36 2.77
C GLY A 126 3.89 0.65 2.12
N LEU A 127 4.01 0.78 0.82
CA LEU A 127 3.12 1.59 -0.02
C LEU A 127 2.49 0.68 -1.08
N TYR A 128 1.30 1.05 -1.55
CA TYR A 128 0.66 0.31 -2.64
C TYR A 128 1.60 0.20 -3.84
N GLY A 129 1.78 -1.03 -4.35
CA GLY A 129 2.57 -1.32 -5.54
C GLY A 129 4.04 -1.67 -5.29
N LEU A 130 4.47 -1.68 -4.02
CA LEU A 130 5.76 -2.27 -3.62
C LEU A 130 5.62 -3.76 -3.43
#